data_75a73d8f884916cb52e22b6c815e3f58
#
_entry.id   75a73d8f884916cb52e22b6c815e3f58
#
_cell.length_a   1.000
_cell.length_b   1.000
_cell.length_c   1.000
_cell.angle_alpha   90.00
_cell.angle_beta   90.00
_cell.angle_gamma   90.00
#
_symmetry.space_group_name_H-M   'P 1'
#
loop_
_entity.id
_entity.type
_entity.pdbx_description
1 polymer ?
#
loop_
_entity_poly.entity_id
_entity_poly.type
_entity_poly.pdbx_seq_one_letter_code
_entity_poly.pdbx_strand_id
1 'polypeptide(L)'
;MAPTGGGTLAAVHPIERLRYVARASGVDQSLLVQETASALGAFGADPAGMVTACRRIVHRHPACGALWWLCGRVLTAGDPMPEAWRAADEIDADRTAVELAHALPDDATACVLGWPDLVGEALPRRGDVEALVVDVLGEGSGLVRRLLAADVEAVDVATQGLGAAAAAADVVVLEASAVGPDAFVGVAGSRAAAAVARHDGRPVWLVAGVGRLVPQRVWDALSGLVDAAAEPWEADDELVPLALVDQVVGPTGPQPVADALKRTDCPIAAELLVDL
;
A
#
# COMPACT_ATOMS: atom_id res chain seq x y z
N MET A 1 -0.81 -54.04 -9.40
CA MET A 1 -1.34 -53.14 -10.43
C MET A 1 -1.97 -51.99 -9.69
N ALA A 2 -1.23 -50.89 -9.47
CA ALA A 2 -1.69 -49.71 -8.76
C ALA A 2 -2.03 -48.63 -9.80
N PRO A 3 -3.14 -47.88 -9.67
CA PRO A 3 -3.40 -46.76 -10.53
C PRO A 3 -2.65 -45.53 -10.01
N THR A 4 -1.74 -45.04 -10.82
CA THR A 4 -1.13 -43.71 -10.71
C THR A 4 -2.18 -42.64 -11.00
N GLY A 5 -2.75 -42.05 -9.96
CA GLY A 5 -3.58 -40.85 -10.06
C GLY A 5 -2.72 -39.61 -9.89
N GLY A 6 -2.09 -39.14 -10.96
CA GLY A 6 -1.52 -37.81 -11.04
C GLY A 6 -2.64 -36.77 -11.12
N GLY A 7 -3.07 -36.22 -9.99
CA GLY A 7 -3.96 -35.07 -9.96
C GLY A 7 -3.22 -33.85 -10.47
N THR A 8 -3.42 -33.51 -11.75
CA THR A 8 -3.08 -32.21 -12.31
C THR A 8 -3.85 -31.16 -11.49
N LEU A 9 -3.16 -30.33 -10.71
CA LEU A 9 -3.74 -29.10 -10.16
C LEU A 9 -4.31 -28.32 -11.36
N ALA A 10 -5.63 -28.34 -11.51
CA ALA A 10 -6.32 -27.57 -12.52
C ALA A 10 -5.91 -26.12 -12.33
N ALA A 11 -5.20 -25.56 -13.30
CA ALA A 11 -4.84 -24.15 -13.30
C ALA A 11 -6.14 -23.34 -13.14
N VAL A 12 -6.27 -22.62 -12.04
CA VAL A 12 -7.42 -21.76 -11.77
C VAL A 12 -7.55 -20.80 -12.95
N HIS A 13 -8.74 -20.75 -13.55
CA HIS A 13 -8.98 -19.91 -14.73
C HIS A 13 -8.68 -18.44 -14.39
N PRO A 14 -8.00 -17.67 -15.24
CA PRO A 14 -7.59 -16.28 -14.96
C PRO A 14 -8.73 -15.39 -14.47
N ILE A 15 -9.95 -15.57 -15.00
CA ILE A 15 -11.15 -14.86 -14.52
C ILE A 15 -11.46 -15.20 -13.05
N GLU A 16 -11.22 -16.41 -12.59
CA GLU A 16 -11.42 -16.78 -11.18
C GLU A 16 -10.34 -16.16 -10.28
N ARG A 17 -9.10 -16.03 -10.75
CA ARG A 17 -8.04 -15.29 -10.05
C ARG A 17 -8.38 -13.80 -9.94
N LEU A 18 -8.84 -13.16 -11.01
CA LEU A 18 -9.33 -11.78 -10.97
C LEU A 18 -10.52 -11.61 -10.02
N ARG A 19 -11.42 -12.60 -9.94
CA ARG A 19 -12.51 -12.59 -8.97
C ARG A 19 -12.01 -12.73 -7.52
N TYR A 20 -10.97 -13.50 -7.30
CA TYR A 20 -10.31 -13.62 -6.00
C TYR A 20 -9.66 -12.29 -5.60
N VAL A 21 -8.82 -11.73 -6.47
CA VAL A 21 -8.22 -10.40 -6.26
C VAL A 21 -9.29 -9.34 -6.01
N ALA A 22 -10.37 -9.34 -6.80
CA ALA A 22 -11.47 -8.39 -6.65
C ALA A 22 -12.28 -8.53 -5.33
N ARG A 23 -12.12 -9.61 -4.58
CA ARG A 23 -12.81 -9.85 -3.29
C ARG A 23 -11.86 -9.76 -2.09
N ALA A 24 -10.56 -9.71 -2.33
CA ALA A 24 -9.57 -9.58 -1.28
C ALA A 24 -9.62 -8.17 -0.68
N SER A 25 -10.02 -8.07 0.57
CA SER A 25 -9.88 -6.87 1.40
C SER A 25 -8.78 -7.14 2.44
N GLY A 26 -7.96 -6.14 2.75
CA GLY A 26 -6.86 -6.30 3.72
C GLY A 26 -5.70 -7.20 3.23
N VAL A 27 -5.51 -7.32 1.92
CA VAL A 27 -4.40 -8.08 1.32
C VAL A 27 -3.28 -7.13 0.97
N ASP A 28 -2.05 -7.54 1.27
CA ASP A 28 -0.81 -6.86 0.86
C ASP A 28 -0.85 -6.42 -0.61
N GLN A 29 -0.49 -5.17 -0.88
CA GLN A 29 -0.48 -4.62 -2.25
C GLN A 29 0.49 -5.37 -3.16
N SER A 30 1.61 -5.88 -2.66
CA SER A 30 2.56 -6.65 -3.45
C SER A 30 1.92 -7.95 -3.95
N LEU A 31 1.21 -8.66 -3.09
CA LEU A 31 0.47 -9.87 -3.47
C LEU A 31 -0.65 -9.56 -4.47
N LEU A 32 -1.39 -8.46 -4.28
CA LEU A 32 -2.42 -8.03 -5.23
C LEU A 32 -1.83 -7.76 -6.62
N VAL A 33 -0.67 -7.10 -6.70
CA VAL A 33 0.03 -6.84 -7.97
C VAL A 33 0.48 -8.13 -8.63
N GLN A 34 1.11 -9.05 -7.90
CA GLN A 34 1.60 -10.34 -8.42
C GLN A 34 0.44 -11.20 -8.98
N GLU A 35 -0.65 -11.34 -8.22
CA GLU A 35 -1.83 -12.08 -8.67
C GLU A 35 -2.51 -11.41 -9.87
N THR A 36 -2.56 -10.08 -9.89
CA THR A 36 -3.11 -9.31 -11.01
C THR A 36 -2.24 -9.47 -12.25
N ALA A 37 -0.92 -9.33 -12.16
CA ALA A 37 0.01 -9.54 -13.27
C ALA A 37 -0.13 -10.94 -13.87
N SER A 38 -0.20 -11.95 -13.00
CA SER A 38 -0.44 -13.34 -13.40
C SER A 38 -1.78 -13.52 -14.13
N ALA A 39 -2.84 -12.85 -13.67
CA ALA A 39 -4.17 -12.94 -14.25
C ALA A 39 -4.28 -12.19 -15.59
N LEU A 40 -3.64 -11.02 -15.71
CA LEU A 40 -3.59 -10.25 -16.95
C LEU A 40 -2.89 -11.03 -18.07
N GLY A 41 -2.01 -11.95 -17.73
CA GLY A 41 -1.33 -12.86 -18.63
C GLY A 41 -2.24 -13.63 -19.60
N ALA A 42 -3.45 -13.89 -19.16
CA ALA A 42 -4.41 -14.60 -20.01
C ALA A 42 -5.04 -13.75 -21.12
N PHE A 43 -4.91 -12.44 -21.06
CA PHE A 43 -5.47 -11.52 -22.06
C PHE A 43 -4.48 -11.15 -23.18
N GLY A 44 -3.30 -11.76 -23.24
CA GLY A 44 -2.18 -11.39 -24.09
C GLY A 44 -2.47 -11.17 -25.58
N ALA A 45 -3.58 -11.68 -26.10
CA ALA A 45 -4.02 -11.51 -27.49
C ALA A 45 -5.32 -10.67 -27.63
N ASP A 46 -5.86 -10.12 -26.52
CA ASP A 46 -7.11 -9.34 -26.51
C ASP A 46 -6.90 -7.97 -25.84
N PRO A 47 -6.49 -6.92 -26.58
CA PRO A 47 -6.29 -5.60 -26.03
C PRO A 47 -7.56 -4.99 -25.40
N ALA A 48 -8.74 -5.24 -25.97
CA ALA A 48 -10.00 -4.70 -25.45
C ALA A 48 -10.37 -5.37 -24.10
N GLY A 49 -10.18 -6.69 -24.02
CA GLY A 49 -10.31 -7.44 -22.78
C GLY A 49 -9.34 -6.97 -21.71
N MET A 50 -8.08 -6.68 -22.07
CA MET A 50 -7.06 -6.13 -21.19
C MET A 50 -7.48 -4.78 -20.58
N VAL A 51 -7.92 -3.82 -21.41
CA VAL A 51 -8.43 -2.52 -20.94
C VAL A 51 -9.60 -2.72 -19.98
N THR A 52 -10.56 -3.58 -20.35
CA THR A 52 -11.74 -3.84 -19.51
C THR A 52 -11.35 -4.46 -18.16
N ALA A 53 -10.38 -5.39 -18.16
CA ALA A 53 -9.87 -6.02 -16.93
C ALA A 53 -9.19 -4.98 -16.04
N CYS A 54 -8.26 -4.18 -16.58
CA CYS A 54 -7.54 -3.14 -15.83
C CYS A 54 -8.51 -2.12 -15.21
N ARG A 55 -9.50 -1.61 -15.97
CA ARG A 55 -10.54 -0.72 -15.43
C ARG A 55 -11.27 -1.34 -14.24
N ARG A 56 -11.75 -2.57 -14.37
CA ARG A 56 -12.47 -3.25 -13.28
C ARG A 56 -11.61 -3.43 -12.04
N ILE A 57 -10.31 -3.70 -12.21
CA ILE A 57 -9.36 -3.85 -11.11
C ILE A 57 -9.22 -2.54 -10.35
N VAL A 58 -8.88 -1.44 -11.03
CA VAL A 58 -8.67 -0.15 -10.37
C VAL A 58 -9.94 0.42 -9.75
N HIS A 59 -11.10 0.22 -10.38
CA HIS A 59 -12.39 0.61 -9.78
C HIS A 59 -12.77 -0.23 -8.56
N ARG A 60 -12.33 -1.49 -8.50
CA ARG A 60 -12.60 -2.35 -7.35
C ARG A 60 -11.66 -2.07 -6.18
N HIS A 61 -10.44 -1.63 -6.46
CA HIS A 61 -9.40 -1.31 -5.49
C HIS A 61 -8.88 0.13 -5.71
N PRO A 62 -9.75 1.14 -5.60
CA PRO A 62 -9.38 2.51 -5.94
C PRO A 62 -8.22 3.03 -5.09
N ALA A 63 -8.15 2.67 -3.81
CA ALA A 63 -7.10 3.09 -2.89
C ALA A 63 -5.71 2.49 -3.22
N CYS A 64 -5.62 1.39 -4.00
CA CYS A 64 -4.37 0.68 -4.23
C CYS A 64 -3.56 1.33 -5.38
N GLY A 65 -2.63 2.23 -5.05
CA GLY A 65 -1.77 2.91 -6.02
C GLY A 65 -0.95 1.96 -6.89
N ALA A 66 -0.44 0.88 -6.30
CA ALA A 66 0.36 -0.12 -7.01
C ALA A 66 -0.43 -0.84 -8.13
N LEU A 67 -1.75 -1.00 -7.99
CA LEU A 67 -2.59 -1.53 -9.08
C LEU A 67 -2.82 -0.52 -10.20
N TRP A 68 -2.97 0.77 -9.88
CA TRP A 68 -3.01 1.83 -10.89
C TRP A 68 -1.71 1.90 -11.69
N TRP A 69 -0.58 1.83 -10.99
CA TRP A 69 0.75 1.77 -11.58
C TRP A 69 0.93 0.55 -12.49
N LEU A 70 0.59 -0.67 -12.03
CA LEU A 70 0.65 -1.88 -12.84
C LEU A 70 -0.22 -1.76 -14.10
N CYS A 71 -1.50 -1.40 -13.93
CA CYS A 71 -2.43 -1.27 -15.05
C CYS A 71 -1.98 -0.17 -16.05
N GLY A 72 -1.46 0.95 -15.55
CA GLY A 72 -0.88 2.00 -16.36
C GLY A 72 0.29 1.51 -17.21
N ARG A 73 1.24 0.79 -16.62
CA ARG A 73 2.39 0.18 -17.30
C ARG A 73 1.95 -0.82 -18.39
N VAL A 74 1.07 -1.72 -18.03
CA VAL A 74 0.57 -2.75 -18.94
C VAL A 74 -0.14 -2.15 -20.15
N LEU A 75 -1.00 -1.13 -19.96
CA LEU A 75 -1.77 -0.52 -21.04
C LEU A 75 -0.94 0.42 -21.92
N THR A 76 0.18 0.95 -21.43
CA THR A 76 1.06 1.83 -22.21
C THR A 76 2.23 1.10 -22.84
N ALA A 77 2.47 -0.16 -22.49
CA ALA A 77 3.58 -0.95 -23.02
C ALA A 77 3.31 -1.45 -24.44
N GLY A 78 4.36 -1.53 -25.24
CA GLY A 78 4.30 -2.18 -26.57
C GLY A 78 4.11 -3.70 -26.50
N ASP A 79 4.55 -4.32 -25.40
CA ASP A 79 4.33 -5.73 -25.08
C ASP A 79 3.81 -5.83 -23.62
N PRO A 80 2.51 -5.94 -23.42
CA PRO A 80 1.88 -5.90 -22.09
C PRO A 80 2.33 -7.00 -21.14
N MET A 81 2.58 -8.21 -21.68
CA MET A 81 2.85 -9.37 -20.84
C MET A 81 4.22 -9.33 -20.13
N PRO A 82 5.35 -9.14 -20.85
CA PRO A 82 6.63 -8.95 -20.20
C PRO A 82 6.65 -7.76 -19.26
N GLU A 83 5.84 -6.72 -19.54
CA GLU A 83 5.71 -5.55 -18.68
C GLU A 83 5.01 -5.88 -17.35
N ALA A 84 3.92 -6.64 -17.40
CA ALA A 84 3.24 -7.10 -16.18
C ALA A 84 4.18 -7.88 -15.25
N TRP A 85 4.99 -8.78 -15.82
CA TRP A 85 5.97 -9.55 -15.05
C TRP A 85 7.10 -8.68 -14.50
N ARG A 86 7.63 -7.74 -15.29
CA ARG A 86 8.64 -6.78 -14.81
C ARG A 86 8.11 -5.94 -13.65
N ALA A 87 6.85 -5.47 -13.74
CA ALA A 87 6.22 -4.74 -12.67
C ALA A 87 6.06 -5.57 -11.39
N ALA A 88 5.68 -6.85 -11.51
CA ALA A 88 5.61 -7.76 -10.38
C ALA A 88 6.99 -8.00 -9.73
N ASP A 89 8.04 -8.20 -10.55
CA ASP A 89 9.41 -8.38 -10.07
C ASP A 89 9.94 -7.11 -9.37
N GLU A 90 9.59 -5.91 -9.86
CA GLU A 90 9.98 -4.64 -9.23
C GLU A 90 9.32 -4.44 -7.85
N ILE A 91 8.05 -4.84 -7.69
CA ILE A 91 7.37 -4.82 -6.40
C ILE A 91 7.97 -5.84 -5.43
N ASP A 92 8.30 -7.04 -5.91
CA ASP A 92 8.94 -8.08 -5.09
C ASP A 92 10.34 -7.67 -4.62
N ALA A 93 11.04 -6.87 -5.44
CA ALA A 93 12.35 -6.32 -5.13
C ALA A 93 12.30 -5.00 -4.34
N ASP A 94 11.13 -4.57 -3.84
CA ASP A 94 10.97 -3.30 -3.11
C ASP A 94 11.82 -3.30 -1.82
N ARG A 95 12.67 -2.29 -1.69
CA ARG A 95 13.57 -2.14 -0.56
C ARG A 95 13.02 -1.22 0.54
N THR A 96 11.82 -0.70 0.39
CA THR A 96 11.26 0.33 1.29
C THR A 96 11.26 -0.12 2.74
N ALA A 97 10.89 -1.36 3.03
CA ALA A 97 10.93 -1.89 4.40
C ALA A 97 12.36 -1.93 4.99
N VAL A 98 13.36 -2.28 4.16
CA VAL A 98 14.78 -2.26 4.57
C VAL A 98 15.26 -0.84 4.83
N GLU A 99 14.92 0.09 3.94
CA GLU A 99 15.32 1.49 4.06
C GLU A 99 14.61 2.16 5.26
N LEU A 100 13.35 1.82 5.55
CA LEU A 100 12.66 2.27 6.75
C LEU A 100 13.36 1.76 8.01
N ALA A 101 13.70 0.48 8.06
CA ALA A 101 14.41 -0.10 9.21
C ALA A 101 15.74 0.60 9.47
N HIS A 102 16.49 0.94 8.42
CA HIS A 102 17.76 1.68 8.56
C HIS A 102 17.58 3.15 8.98
N ALA A 103 16.44 3.76 8.62
CA ALA A 103 16.18 5.17 8.89
C ALA A 103 15.63 5.43 10.29
N LEU A 104 14.93 4.46 10.89
CA LEU A 104 14.38 4.63 12.24
C LEU A 104 15.49 4.91 13.24
N PRO A 105 15.31 5.91 14.16
CA PRO A 105 16.29 6.18 15.20
C PRO A 105 16.49 4.98 16.13
N ASP A 106 17.66 4.91 16.77
CA ASP A 106 17.95 3.87 17.75
C ASP A 106 17.07 4.08 19.00
N ASP A 107 16.61 2.98 19.61
CA ASP A 107 15.75 2.95 20.79
C ASP A 107 14.43 3.78 20.66
N ALA A 108 13.97 4.02 19.42
CA ALA A 108 12.78 4.84 19.17
C ALA A 108 11.48 4.13 19.50
N THR A 109 10.50 4.88 20.02
CA THR A 109 9.10 4.45 20.07
C THR A 109 8.38 4.93 18.82
N ALA A 110 7.88 3.99 17.99
CA ALA A 110 7.14 4.27 16.76
C ALA A 110 5.64 4.06 16.95
N CYS A 111 4.82 5.06 16.64
CA CYS A 111 3.37 4.88 16.55
C CYS A 111 2.99 4.46 15.12
N VAL A 112 2.27 3.34 15.00
CA VAL A 112 1.78 2.79 13.73
C VAL A 112 0.28 2.48 13.83
N LEU A 113 -0.43 2.49 12.71
CA LEU A 113 -1.88 2.27 12.66
C LEU A 113 -2.22 0.98 11.91
N GLY A 114 -3.05 0.14 12.52
CA GLY A 114 -3.51 -1.11 11.92
C GLY A 114 -2.39 -2.12 11.70
N TRP A 115 -2.41 -2.75 10.55
CA TRP A 115 -1.34 -3.66 10.10
C TRP A 115 -0.80 -3.21 8.74
N PRO A 116 0.08 -2.21 8.70
CA PRO A 116 0.70 -1.77 7.46
C PRO A 116 1.74 -2.80 6.98
N ASP A 117 1.79 -3.03 5.67
CA ASP A 117 2.57 -4.09 5.05
C ASP A 117 4.08 -3.84 5.19
N LEU A 118 4.57 -2.72 4.65
CA LEU A 118 6.00 -2.37 4.61
C LEU A 118 6.54 -2.01 5.99
N VAL A 119 5.75 -1.32 6.81
CA VAL A 119 6.12 -1.01 8.19
C VAL A 119 6.17 -2.29 9.02
N GLY A 120 5.19 -3.19 8.85
CA GLY A 120 5.13 -4.50 9.49
C GLY A 120 6.29 -5.43 9.09
N GLU A 121 6.92 -5.20 7.94
CA GLU A 121 8.15 -5.87 7.52
C GLU A 121 9.41 -5.20 8.04
N ALA A 122 9.41 -3.88 8.22
CA ALA A 122 10.56 -3.12 8.67
C ALA A 122 10.84 -3.33 10.16
N LEU A 123 9.80 -3.26 11.01
CA LEU A 123 9.95 -3.33 12.47
C LEU A 123 10.65 -4.60 12.97
N PRO A 124 10.37 -5.83 12.47
CA PRO A 124 11.09 -7.03 12.90
C PRO A 124 12.59 -7.03 12.59
N ARG A 125 13.07 -6.10 11.78
CA ARG A 125 14.50 -5.91 11.48
C ARG A 125 15.24 -5.09 12.53
N ARG A 126 14.48 -4.53 13.50
CA ARG A 126 14.96 -3.66 14.58
C ARG A 126 14.55 -4.26 15.92
N GLY A 127 15.52 -4.78 16.66
CA GLY A 127 15.29 -5.32 18.01
C GLY A 127 15.31 -4.26 19.13
N ASP A 128 15.55 -2.99 18.77
CA ASP A 128 15.70 -1.84 19.69
C ASP A 128 14.54 -0.83 19.58
N VAL A 129 13.57 -1.06 18.72
CA VAL A 129 12.43 -0.15 18.51
C VAL A 129 11.20 -0.71 19.22
N GLU A 130 10.46 0.14 19.96
CA GLU A 130 9.14 -0.16 20.50
C GLU A 130 8.04 0.28 19.52
N ALA A 131 7.01 -0.54 19.32
CA ALA A 131 5.87 -0.21 18.48
C ALA A 131 4.59 0.01 19.29
N LEU A 132 4.01 1.23 19.22
CA LEU A 132 2.66 1.50 19.68
C LEU A 132 1.70 1.27 18.49
N VAL A 133 1.05 0.10 18.46
CA VAL A 133 0.18 -0.31 17.36
C VAL A 133 -1.25 0.08 17.68
N VAL A 134 -1.79 1.07 16.98
CA VAL A 134 -3.17 1.53 17.18
C VAL A 134 -4.11 0.65 16.35
N ASP A 135 -5.01 -0.06 17.02
CA ASP A 135 -5.95 -0.98 16.36
C ASP A 135 -7.15 -0.22 15.77
N VAL A 136 -7.00 0.30 14.55
CA VAL A 136 -8.03 1.09 13.87
C VAL A 136 -9.04 0.26 13.09
N LEU A 137 -8.64 -0.92 12.58
CA LEU A 137 -9.49 -1.82 11.77
C LEU A 137 -9.66 -3.22 12.36
N GLY A 138 -9.26 -3.45 13.62
CA GLY A 138 -9.34 -4.77 14.26
C GLY A 138 -8.20 -5.73 13.92
N GLU A 139 -7.14 -5.25 13.25
CA GLU A 139 -5.99 -6.06 12.81
C GLU A 139 -4.73 -5.82 13.64
N GLY A 140 -4.68 -4.74 14.44
CA GLY A 140 -3.51 -4.31 15.21
C GLY A 140 -2.98 -5.38 16.17
N SER A 141 -3.88 -6.12 16.84
CA SER A 141 -3.49 -7.23 17.73
C SER A 141 -2.75 -8.37 16.99
N GLY A 142 -2.99 -8.52 15.68
CA GLY A 142 -2.27 -9.46 14.82
C GLY A 142 -0.83 -9.04 14.60
N LEU A 143 -0.62 -7.76 14.29
CA LEU A 143 0.72 -7.18 14.13
C LEU A 143 1.51 -7.25 15.45
N VAL A 144 0.89 -6.87 16.58
CA VAL A 144 1.53 -6.96 17.90
C VAL A 144 2.04 -8.38 18.18
N ARG A 145 1.20 -9.41 17.96
CA ARG A 145 1.66 -10.80 18.13
C ARG A 145 2.83 -11.17 17.23
N ARG A 146 2.84 -10.69 15.98
CA ARG A 146 3.94 -10.93 15.03
C ARG A 146 5.23 -10.25 15.50
N LEU A 147 5.14 -9.00 15.98
CA LEU A 147 6.29 -8.25 16.49
C LEU A 147 6.88 -8.89 17.73
N LEU A 148 6.04 -9.22 18.72
CA LEU A 148 6.48 -9.93 19.93
C LEU A 148 7.12 -11.30 19.63
N ALA A 149 6.62 -12.01 18.62
CA ALA A 149 7.21 -13.29 18.17
C ALA A 149 8.57 -13.10 17.47
N ALA A 150 8.89 -11.87 17.06
CA ALA A 150 10.17 -11.47 16.46
C ALA A 150 11.08 -10.73 17.46
N ASP A 151 10.80 -10.83 18.77
CA ASP A 151 11.52 -10.16 19.85
C ASP A 151 11.54 -8.61 19.74
N VAL A 152 10.50 -8.02 19.15
CA VAL A 152 10.28 -6.56 19.09
C VAL A 152 9.23 -6.18 20.13
N GLU A 153 9.53 -5.20 20.99
CA GLU A 153 8.57 -4.67 21.95
C GLU A 153 7.40 -4.00 21.21
N ALA A 154 6.16 -4.40 21.56
CA ALA A 154 4.96 -3.86 20.93
C ALA A 154 3.79 -3.81 21.90
N VAL A 155 3.03 -2.72 21.83
CA VAL A 155 1.84 -2.47 22.65
C VAL A 155 0.61 -2.39 21.75
N ASP A 156 -0.43 -3.15 22.09
CA ASP A 156 -1.75 -3.06 21.46
C ASP A 156 -2.49 -1.85 22.04
N VAL A 157 -2.72 -0.83 21.22
CA VAL A 157 -3.36 0.42 21.61
C VAL A 157 -4.77 0.45 21.01
N ALA A 158 -5.79 0.51 21.86
CA ALA A 158 -7.16 0.69 21.38
C ALA A 158 -7.31 2.00 20.58
N THR A 159 -8.22 2.04 19.60
CA THR A 159 -8.45 3.21 18.73
C THR A 159 -8.63 4.52 19.51
N GLN A 160 -9.27 4.49 20.70
CA GLN A 160 -9.44 5.64 21.57
C GLN A 160 -8.12 6.20 22.10
N GLY A 161 -7.06 5.38 22.13
CA GLY A 161 -5.71 5.76 22.55
C GLY A 161 -4.87 6.41 21.46
N LEU A 162 -5.36 6.53 20.22
CA LEU A 162 -4.63 7.04 19.06
C LEU A 162 -3.91 8.35 19.34
N GLY A 163 -4.61 9.34 19.90
CA GLY A 163 -4.01 10.65 20.19
C GLY A 163 -2.88 10.55 21.22
N ALA A 164 -3.05 9.72 22.27
CA ALA A 164 -2.03 9.52 23.29
C ALA A 164 -0.80 8.80 22.72
N ALA A 165 -0.98 7.77 21.90
CA ALA A 165 0.10 7.05 21.23
C ALA A 165 0.89 7.96 20.27
N ALA A 166 0.20 8.75 19.44
CA ALA A 166 0.83 9.70 18.52
C ALA A 166 1.63 10.80 19.24
N ALA A 167 1.14 11.27 20.39
CA ALA A 167 1.81 12.27 21.20
C ALA A 167 3.05 11.71 21.96
N ALA A 168 2.96 10.45 22.41
CA ALA A 168 4.00 9.81 23.19
C ALA A 168 5.16 9.28 22.32
N ALA A 169 4.89 8.89 21.09
CA ALA A 169 5.88 8.32 20.19
C ALA A 169 6.99 9.30 19.80
N ASP A 170 8.19 8.79 19.53
CA ASP A 170 9.29 9.56 18.95
C ASP A 170 9.07 9.84 17.47
N VAL A 171 8.33 8.96 16.80
CA VAL A 171 7.96 9.10 15.40
C VAL A 171 6.60 8.46 15.14
N VAL A 172 5.74 9.13 14.36
CA VAL A 172 4.54 8.52 13.78
C VAL A 172 4.86 8.04 12.38
N VAL A 173 4.69 6.73 12.14
CA VAL A 173 4.99 6.08 10.87
C VAL A 173 3.68 5.67 10.21
N LEU A 174 3.33 6.36 9.14
CA LEU A 174 2.12 6.10 8.35
C LEU A 174 2.50 5.41 7.05
N GLU A 175 1.69 4.46 6.61
CA GLU A 175 1.89 3.82 5.30
C GLU A 175 0.84 4.31 4.31
N ALA A 176 1.30 4.75 3.14
CA ALA A 176 0.42 5.19 2.07
C ALA A 176 0.00 4.01 1.19
N SER A 177 -1.29 3.90 0.90
CA SER A 177 -1.80 3.04 -0.17
C SER A 177 -1.57 3.64 -1.55
N ALA A 178 -1.67 4.97 -1.67
CA ALA A 178 -1.33 5.77 -2.84
C ALA A 178 -0.92 7.17 -2.42
N VAL A 179 -0.03 7.81 -3.17
CA VAL A 179 0.45 9.18 -2.91
C VAL A 179 0.26 10.04 -4.14
N GLY A 180 -0.52 11.11 -4.00
CA GLY A 180 -0.72 12.15 -4.99
C GLY A 180 0.17 13.38 -4.74
N PRO A 181 -0.05 14.47 -5.48
CA PRO A 181 0.78 15.67 -5.36
C PRO A 181 0.62 16.46 -4.05
N ASP A 182 -0.54 16.36 -3.40
CA ASP A 182 -0.91 17.17 -2.23
C ASP A 182 -1.45 16.37 -1.05
N ALA A 183 -1.84 15.10 -1.29
CA ALA A 183 -2.37 14.19 -0.29
C ALA A 183 -1.98 12.74 -0.57
N PHE A 184 -2.18 11.86 0.40
CA PHE A 184 -2.06 10.42 0.24
C PHE A 184 -3.31 9.70 0.76
N VAL A 185 -3.51 8.47 0.31
CA VAL A 185 -4.51 7.54 0.87
C VAL A 185 -3.84 6.79 2.01
N GLY A 186 -4.36 6.92 3.21
CA GLY A 186 -3.94 6.19 4.40
C GLY A 186 -5.12 5.52 5.08
N VAL A 187 -4.85 4.59 5.98
CA VAL A 187 -5.88 3.97 6.82
C VAL A 187 -6.58 5.02 7.68
N ALA A 188 -7.89 4.84 7.94
CA ALA A 188 -8.67 5.73 8.80
C ALA A 188 -7.97 5.97 10.16
N GLY A 189 -7.90 7.23 10.58
CA GLY A 189 -7.15 7.67 11.75
C GLY A 189 -5.76 8.24 11.46
N SER A 190 -5.21 8.04 10.26
CA SER A 190 -3.88 8.56 9.86
C SER A 190 -3.80 10.07 9.95
N ARG A 191 -4.87 10.77 9.49
CA ARG A 191 -4.94 12.23 9.57
C ARG A 191 -4.96 12.73 11.00
N ALA A 192 -5.70 12.05 11.88
CA ALA A 192 -5.76 12.41 13.30
C ALA A 192 -4.42 12.16 13.99
N ALA A 193 -3.77 11.02 13.75
CA ALA A 193 -2.45 10.70 14.27
C ALA A 193 -1.40 11.74 13.83
N ALA A 194 -1.36 12.05 12.52
CA ALA A 194 -0.46 13.05 11.98
C ALA A 194 -0.69 14.45 12.56
N ALA A 195 -1.96 14.87 12.72
CA ALA A 195 -2.30 16.17 13.28
C ALA A 195 -1.88 16.30 14.76
N VAL A 196 -2.08 15.26 15.56
CA VAL A 196 -1.61 15.21 16.96
C VAL A 196 -0.09 15.24 17.02
N ALA A 197 0.59 14.37 16.26
CA ALA A 197 2.04 14.33 16.20
C ALA A 197 2.64 15.72 15.87
N ARG A 198 2.10 16.38 14.84
CA ARG A 198 2.53 17.72 14.45
C ARG A 198 2.29 18.76 15.56
N HIS A 199 1.16 18.69 16.27
CA HIS A 199 0.87 19.57 17.39
C HIS A 199 1.92 19.43 18.50
N ASP A 200 2.33 18.20 18.80
CA ASP A 200 3.28 17.88 19.87
C ASP A 200 4.75 17.89 19.38
N GLY A 201 5.01 18.36 18.16
CA GLY A 201 6.36 18.46 17.58
C GLY A 201 7.01 17.11 17.30
N ARG A 202 6.20 16.05 17.11
CA ARG A 202 6.69 14.72 16.74
C ARG A 202 6.76 14.59 15.22
N PRO A 203 7.83 14.00 14.68
CA PRO A 203 7.96 13.80 13.24
C PRO A 203 6.93 12.79 12.71
N VAL A 204 6.41 13.07 11.52
CA VAL A 204 5.50 12.19 10.77
C VAL A 204 6.21 11.70 9.52
N TRP A 205 6.45 10.41 9.45
CA TRP A 205 7.06 9.75 8.30
C TRP A 205 6.01 8.99 7.49
N LEU A 206 6.02 9.20 6.18
CA LEU A 206 5.15 8.49 5.26
C LEU A 206 5.95 7.41 4.54
N VAL A 207 5.52 6.17 4.65
CA VAL A 207 6.11 5.03 3.94
C VAL A 207 5.37 4.82 2.64
N ALA A 208 6.09 4.87 1.51
CA ALA A 208 5.52 4.71 0.18
C ALA A 208 6.45 3.85 -0.68
N GLY A 209 6.07 2.59 -0.89
CA GLY A 209 6.80 1.63 -1.70
C GLY A 209 6.66 1.86 -3.21
N VAL A 210 7.22 0.95 -3.98
CA VAL A 210 7.15 0.93 -5.44
C VAL A 210 5.70 0.99 -5.93
N GLY A 211 5.45 1.82 -6.95
CA GLY A 211 4.14 1.96 -7.60
C GLY A 211 3.10 2.75 -6.80
N ARG A 212 3.42 3.27 -5.60
CA ARG A 212 2.45 4.01 -4.79
C ARG A 212 2.40 5.51 -5.09
N LEU A 213 3.42 6.09 -5.75
CA LEU A 213 3.42 7.49 -6.17
C LEU A 213 2.76 7.62 -7.53
N VAL A 214 1.68 8.42 -7.63
CA VAL A 214 0.91 8.56 -8.85
C VAL A 214 0.87 10.03 -9.32
N PRO A 215 0.86 10.28 -10.66
CA PRO A 215 0.78 11.63 -11.20
C PRO A 215 -0.63 12.23 -11.02
N GLN A 216 -0.73 13.56 -11.09
CA GLN A 216 -1.97 14.33 -10.85
C GLN A 216 -3.21 13.72 -11.51
N ARG A 217 -3.15 13.39 -12.81
CA ARG A 217 -4.33 12.88 -13.51
C ARG A 217 -4.81 11.51 -13.01
N VAL A 218 -3.88 10.65 -12.57
CA VAL A 218 -4.22 9.35 -11.96
C VAL A 218 -4.73 9.59 -10.55
N TRP A 219 -4.13 10.53 -9.82
CA TRP A 219 -4.57 10.93 -8.49
C TRP A 219 -6.00 11.46 -8.49
N ASP A 220 -6.36 12.35 -9.42
CA ASP A 220 -7.72 12.91 -9.52
C ASP A 220 -8.77 11.81 -9.71
N ALA A 221 -8.47 10.81 -10.56
CA ALA A 221 -9.38 9.69 -10.79
C ALA A 221 -9.46 8.76 -9.57
N LEU A 222 -8.32 8.43 -8.98
CA LEU A 222 -8.21 7.55 -7.80
C LEU A 222 -8.91 8.17 -6.58
N SER A 223 -8.54 9.41 -6.23
CA SER A 223 -9.05 10.09 -5.04
C SER A 223 -10.56 10.33 -5.14
N GLY A 224 -11.07 10.65 -6.33
CA GLY A 224 -12.51 10.76 -6.56
C GLY A 224 -13.28 9.46 -6.31
N LEU A 225 -12.68 8.31 -6.65
CA LEU A 225 -13.29 7.00 -6.37
C LEU A 225 -13.20 6.64 -4.88
N VAL A 226 -12.11 7.00 -4.19
CA VAL A 226 -11.96 6.79 -2.75
C VAL A 226 -12.98 7.62 -1.98
N ASP A 227 -13.11 8.92 -2.29
CA ASP A 227 -14.09 9.82 -1.66
C ASP A 227 -15.54 9.38 -1.88
N ALA A 228 -15.83 8.77 -3.03
CA ALA A 228 -17.18 8.30 -3.35
C ALA A 228 -17.52 6.93 -2.76
N ALA A 229 -16.56 6.20 -2.20
CA ALA A 229 -16.74 4.80 -1.80
C ALA A 229 -17.58 4.64 -0.52
N ALA A 230 -17.46 5.57 0.43
CA ALA A 230 -18.16 5.54 1.72
C ALA A 230 -18.29 6.96 2.30
N GLU A 231 -19.17 7.11 3.31
CA GLU A 231 -19.17 8.32 4.12
C GLU A 231 -17.83 8.45 4.87
N PRO A 232 -17.23 9.65 5.01
CA PRO A 232 -15.89 9.83 5.56
C PRO A 232 -15.65 9.21 6.95
N TRP A 233 -16.68 9.10 7.77
CA TRP A 233 -16.63 8.52 9.13
C TRP A 233 -16.89 7.01 9.16
N GLU A 234 -17.20 6.38 8.03
CA GLU A 234 -17.43 4.93 7.85
C GLU A 234 -16.38 4.28 6.96
N ALA A 235 -15.50 5.10 6.35
CA ALA A 235 -14.48 4.64 5.43
C ALA A 235 -13.30 4.01 6.17
N ASP A 236 -12.75 2.93 5.62
CA ASP A 236 -11.52 2.28 6.10
C ASP A 236 -10.27 3.06 5.65
N ASP A 237 -10.37 3.82 4.56
CA ASP A 237 -9.32 4.67 3.99
C ASP A 237 -9.73 6.15 4.08
N GLU A 238 -8.72 7.03 4.20
CA GLU A 238 -8.94 8.48 4.19
C GLU A 238 -7.87 9.23 3.39
N LEU A 239 -8.24 10.41 2.86
CA LEU A 239 -7.30 11.32 2.21
C LEU A 239 -6.61 12.20 3.27
N VAL A 240 -5.29 12.08 3.36
CA VAL A 240 -4.45 12.78 4.34
C VAL A 240 -3.56 13.80 3.64
N PRO A 241 -3.60 15.09 4.02
CA PRO A 241 -2.75 16.12 3.42
C PRO A 241 -1.26 15.85 3.63
N LEU A 242 -0.46 15.92 2.56
CA LEU A 242 1.01 15.80 2.63
C LEU A 242 1.66 16.93 3.45
N ALA A 243 0.95 18.04 3.68
CA ALA A 243 1.40 19.10 4.59
C ALA A 243 1.59 18.64 6.05
N LEU A 244 1.02 17.49 6.43
CA LEU A 244 1.20 16.86 7.73
C LEU A 244 2.44 15.95 7.82
N VAL A 245 3.10 15.68 6.69
CA VAL A 245 4.23 14.74 6.57
C VAL A 245 5.55 15.53 6.54
N ASP A 246 6.54 15.05 7.26
CA ASP A 246 7.88 15.65 7.29
C ASP A 246 8.79 15.05 6.22
N GLN A 247 8.71 13.73 6.02
CA GLN A 247 9.48 13.02 4.98
C GLN A 247 8.75 11.78 4.46
N VAL A 248 9.14 11.35 3.26
CA VAL A 248 8.69 10.10 2.66
C VAL A 248 9.85 9.10 2.68
N VAL A 249 9.58 7.89 3.15
CA VAL A 249 10.51 6.76 3.08
C VAL A 249 10.06 5.85 1.93
N GLY A 250 10.92 5.73 0.94
CA GLY A 250 10.68 4.90 -0.24
C GLY A 250 11.83 3.91 -0.49
N PRO A 251 11.87 3.27 -1.68
CA PRO A 251 12.88 2.26 -2.02
C PRO A 251 14.34 2.76 -1.99
N THR A 252 14.54 4.07 -1.95
CA THR A 252 15.87 4.73 -1.91
C THR A 252 16.14 5.43 -0.59
N GLY A 253 15.36 5.13 0.44
CA GLY A 253 15.47 5.72 1.77
C GLY A 253 14.63 6.97 1.98
N PRO A 254 14.82 7.65 3.13
CA PRO A 254 14.07 8.84 3.51
C PRO A 254 14.43 10.05 2.63
N GLN A 255 13.42 10.82 2.25
CA GLN A 255 13.54 12.00 1.41
C GLN A 255 12.53 13.08 1.83
N PRO A 256 12.85 14.37 1.63
CA PRO A 256 11.85 15.43 1.70
C PRO A 256 10.66 15.12 0.77
N VAL A 257 9.44 15.44 1.19
CA VAL A 257 8.21 15.18 0.41
C VAL A 257 8.33 15.69 -1.03
N ALA A 258 8.83 16.92 -1.21
CA ALA A 258 8.98 17.54 -2.54
C ALA A 258 9.96 16.80 -3.46
N ASP A 259 10.93 16.08 -2.91
CA ASP A 259 11.89 15.29 -3.70
C ASP A 259 11.34 13.90 -4.03
N ALA A 260 10.63 13.29 -3.12
CA ALA A 260 9.94 12.02 -3.36
C ALA A 260 8.93 12.16 -4.50
N LEU A 261 8.12 13.22 -4.52
CA LEU A 261 7.11 13.46 -5.56
C LEU A 261 7.69 13.65 -6.97
N LYS A 262 8.97 14.01 -7.12
CA LYS A 262 9.64 14.09 -8.43
C LYS A 262 9.93 12.72 -9.05
N ARG A 263 9.78 11.64 -8.29
CA ARG A 263 10.12 10.27 -8.71
C ARG A 263 8.89 9.43 -9.07
N THR A 264 7.79 10.09 -9.41
CA THR A 264 6.60 9.42 -9.91
C THR A 264 6.91 8.73 -11.23
N ASP A 265 6.80 7.42 -11.27
CA ASP A 265 7.05 6.57 -12.44
C ASP A 265 5.77 5.88 -12.97
N CYS A 266 4.62 6.22 -12.43
CA CYS A 266 3.32 5.69 -12.86
C CYS A 266 2.91 6.28 -14.22
N PRO A 267 2.81 5.47 -15.28
CA PRO A 267 2.36 5.96 -16.58
C PRO A 267 0.88 6.34 -16.59
N ILE A 268 0.52 7.32 -17.39
CA ILE A 268 -0.87 7.75 -17.58
C ILE A 268 -1.48 6.99 -18.76
N ALA A 269 -2.25 5.95 -18.48
CA ALA A 269 -3.08 5.28 -19.46
C ALA A 269 -4.44 5.98 -19.53
N ALA A 270 -4.75 6.63 -20.66
CA ALA A 270 -6.00 7.39 -20.84
C ALA A 270 -7.24 6.51 -20.65
N GLU A 271 -7.13 5.24 -20.97
CA GLU A 271 -8.18 4.22 -20.83
C GLU A 271 -8.64 4.04 -19.37
N LEU A 272 -7.76 4.27 -18.38
CA LEU A 272 -8.10 4.14 -16.96
C LEU A 272 -8.83 5.37 -16.40
N LEU A 273 -8.79 6.50 -17.11
CA LEU A 273 -9.29 7.79 -16.65
C LEU A 273 -10.70 8.11 -17.18
N VAL A 274 -11.32 7.19 -17.89
CA VAL A 274 -12.68 7.33 -18.44
C VAL A 274 -13.64 6.55 -17.54
N ASP A 275 -14.74 7.17 -17.16
CA ASP A 275 -15.82 6.54 -16.39
C ASP A 275 -16.33 5.26 -17.06
N LEU A 276 -16.70 4.26 -16.24
CA LEU A 276 -17.25 2.99 -16.73
C LEU A 276 -18.69 3.14 -17.20
#